data_4278d75dfd39432218b4b1ae33f89184
#
_entry.id   4278d75dfd39432218b4b1ae33f89184
#
_cell.length_a   1.000
_cell.length_b   1.000
_cell.length_c   1.000
_cell.angle_alpha   90.00
_cell.angle_beta   90.00
_cell.angle_gamma   90.00
#
_symmetry.space_group_name_H-M   'P 1'
#
loop_
_entity.id
_entity.type
_entity.pdbx_description
1 polymer ?
#
loop_
_entity_poly.entity_id
_entity_poly.type
_entity_poly.pdbx_seq_one_letter_code
_entity_poly.pdbx_strand_id
1 'polypeptide(L)'
;MVMLRPLVSAVLLLPLLATPALADKRSDARSEVAFGIDVAQRGLWREAIYRWERAVELDPTYAPALNNLAVAYEHEGQLDKARKAYERALEVDPKNLQIQQNYELFKEINDRTAAEQE
;
A
#
# COMPACT_ATOMS: atom_id res chain seq x y z
N MET A 1 -50.84 3.91 -39.57
CA MET A 1 -49.38 3.77 -39.47
C MET A 1 -48.99 4.03 -38.03
N VAL A 2 -48.54 2.98 -37.35
CA VAL A 2 -48.02 3.10 -35.98
C VAL A 2 -46.51 3.38 -36.09
N MET A 3 -46.12 4.60 -35.72
CA MET A 3 -44.70 4.91 -35.59
C MET A 3 -44.18 4.31 -34.29
N LEU A 4 -43.37 3.26 -34.39
CA LEU A 4 -42.56 2.75 -33.29
C LEU A 4 -41.43 3.77 -33.00
N ARG A 5 -41.58 4.49 -31.89
CA ARG A 5 -40.49 5.29 -31.36
C ARG A 5 -39.43 4.34 -30.78
N PRO A 6 -38.14 4.46 -31.16
CA PRO A 6 -37.11 3.71 -30.48
C PRO A 6 -37.00 4.19 -29.02
N LEU A 7 -37.16 3.28 -28.10
CA LEU A 7 -36.81 3.49 -26.69
C LEU A 7 -35.30 3.61 -26.64
N VAL A 8 -34.82 4.85 -26.59
CA VAL A 8 -33.42 5.11 -26.26
C VAL A 8 -33.27 4.81 -24.77
N SER A 9 -32.80 3.61 -24.46
CA SER A 9 -32.35 3.30 -23.09
C SER A 9 -31.15 4.18 -22.78
N ALA A 10 -31.37 5.28 -22.10
CA ALA A 10 -30.30 6.05 -21.52
C ALA A 10 -29.68 5.20 -20.40
N VAL A 11 -28.54 4.57 -20.69
CA VAL A 11 -27.70 3.99 -19.65
C VAL A 11 -27.15 5.18 -18.85
N LEU A 12 -27.79 5.46 -17.74
CA LEU A 12 -27.25 6.35 -16.72
C LEU A 12 -26.00 5.68 -16.14
N LEU A 13 -24.84 6.04 -16.64
CA LEU A 13 -23.57 5.84 -15.97
C LEU A 13 -23.58 6.69 -14.70
N LEU A 14 -24.07 6.11 -13.61
CA LEU A 14 -23.88 6.70 -12.30
C LEU A 14 -22.36 6.74 -12.04
N PRO A 15 -21.79 7.92 -11.77
CA PRO A 15 -20.41 7.98 -11.33
C PRO A 15 -20.30 7.17 -10.04
N LEU A 16 -19.35 6.25 -9.99
CA LEU A 16 -19.00 5.51 -8.79
C LEU A 16 -18.39 6.50 -7.80
N LEU A 17 -19.26 7.25 -7.13
CA LEU A 17 -18.84 8.15 -6.06
C LEU A 17 -18.34 7.23 -4.93
N ALA A 18 -17.06 7.35 -4.62
CA ALA A 18 -16.49 6.72 -3.43
C ALA A 18 -17.40 7.08 -2.24
N THR A 19 -17.87 6.06 -1.52
CA THR A 19 -18.74 6.31 -0.38
C THR A 19 -17.99 7.14 0.66
N PRO A 20 -18.64 8.05 1.38
CA PRO A 20 -18.01 8.84 2.43
C PRO A 20 -17.21 8.01 3.42
N ALA A 21 -17.70 6.82 3.78
CA ALA A 21 -17.02 5.89 4.67
C ALA A 21 -15.64 5.41 4.16
N LEU A 22 -15.48 5.20 2.82
CA LEU A 22 -14.19 4.86 2.22
C LEU A 22 -13.23 6.05 2.19
N ALA A 23 -13.75 7.26 1.95
CA ALA A 23 -12.95 8.49 1.98
C ALA A 23 -12.40 8.75 3.40
N ASP A 24 -13.20 8.52 4.45
CA ASP A 24 -12.79 8.66 5.85
C ASP A 24 -11.70 7.65 6.22
N LYS A 25 -11.87 6.38 5.87
CA LYS A 25 -10.85 5.34 6.12
C LYS A 25 -9.53 5.63 5.42
N ARG A 26 -9.54 6.14 4.20
CA ARG A 26 -8.33 6.55 3.50
C ARG A 26 -7.68 7.77 4.15
N SER A 27 -8.46 8.73 4.62
CA SER A 27 -7.97 9.88 5.38
C SER A 27 -7.30 9.43 6.67
N ASP A 28 -7.93 8.52 7.41
CA ASP A 28 -7.38 7.96 8.64
C ASP A 28 -6.10 7.15 8.38
N ALA A 29 -6.06 6.36 7.31
CA ALA A 29 -4.86 5.63 6.90
C ALA A 29 -3.69 6.58 6.59
N ARG A 30 -3.94 7.69 5.91
CA ARG A 30 -2.92 8.72 5.64
C ARG A 30 -2.40 9.35 6.93
N SER A 31 -3.28 9.61 7.89
CA SER A 31 -2.90 10.15 9.20
C SER A 31 -2.01 9.19 9.98
N GLU A 32 -2.33 7.89 9.96
CA GLU A 32 -1.50 6.86 10.58
C GLU A 32 -0.13 6.75 9.88
N VAL A 33 -0.08 6.86 8.55
CA VAL A 33 1.18 6.88 7.82
C VAL A 33 2.04 8.08 8.20
N ALA A 34 1.47 9.28 8.25
CA ALA A 34 2.18 10.50 8.63
C ALA A 34 2.74 10.39 10.05
N PHE A 35 1.95 9.89 11.00
CA PHE A 35 2.41 9.68 12.37
C PHE A 35 3.54 8.64 12.43
N GLY A 36 3.41 7.54 11.69
CA GLY A 36 4.44 6.51 11.60
C GLY A 36 5.78 7.05 11.06
N ILE A 37 5.75 7.94 10.08
CA ILE A 37 6.94 8.61 9.55
C ILE A 37 7.61 9.46 10.65
N ASP A 38 6.84 10.24 11.38
CA ASP A 38 7.36 11.07 12.47
C ASP A 38 8.08 10.25 13.55
N VAL A 39 7.47 9.16 14.00
CA VAL A 39 8.08 8.30 15.03
C VAL A 39 9.27 7.49 14.49
N ALA A 40 9.24 7.08 13.23
CA ALA A 40 10.38 6.42 12.57
C ALA A 40 11.62 7.35 12.48
N GLN A 41 11.41 8.63 12.19
CA GLN A 41 12.47 9.63 12.17
C GLN A 41 13.12 9.82 13.55
N ARG A 42 12.42 9.49 14.62
CA ARG A 42 12.94 9.46 15.99
C ARG A 42 13.60 8.13 16.37
N GLY A 43 13.68 7.18 15.45
CA GLY A 43 14.20 5.85 15.70
C GLY A 43 13.25 4.89 16.40
N LEU A 44 11.97 5.25 16.52
CA LEU A 44 10.93 4.45 17.17
C LEU A 44 10.27 3.51 16.16
N TRP A 45 11.04 2.57 15.63
CA TRP A 45 10.62 1.69 14.53
C TRP A 45 9.44 0.78 14.88
N ARG A 46 9.35 0.27 16.11
CA ARG A 46 8.23 -0.57 16.53
C ARG A 46 6.91 0.21 16.56
N GLU A 47 6.95 1.45 17.02
CA GLU A 47 5.78 2.34 16.98
C GLU A 47 5.40 2.68 15.52
N ALA A 48 6.38 2.94 14.67
CA ALA A 48 6.13 3.17 13.24
C ALA A 48 5.45 1.96 12.59
N ILE A 49 5.94 0.74 12.85
CA ILE A 49 5.33 -0.51 12.37
C ILE A 49 3.88 -0.59 12.82
N TYR A 50 3.60 -0.36 14.09
CA TYR A 50 2.24 -0.38 14.63
C TYR A 50 1.32 0.61 13.88
N ARG A 51 1.80 1.83 13.63
CA ARG A 51 1.04 2.86 12.92
C ARG A 51 0.77 2.48 11.47
N TRP A 52 1.76 1.94 10.79
CA TRP A 52 1.60 1.52 9.39
C TRP A 52 0.79 0.24 9.23
N GLU A 53 0.84 -0.68 10.18
CA GLU A 53 -0.09 -1.83 10.24
C GLU A 53 -1.54 -1.36 10.40
N ARG A 54 -1.79 -0.37 11.28
CA ARG A 54 -3.09 0.27 11.41
C ARG A 54 -3.55 0.94 10.11
N ALA A 55 -2.65 1.62 9.41
CA ALA A 55 -2.96 2.22 8.12
C ALA A 55 -3.40 1.17 7.09
N VAL A 56 -2.73 0.02 7.05
CA VAL A 56 -3.09 -1.10 6.15
C VAL A 56 -4.41 -1.75 6.54
N GLU A 57 -4.75 -1.83 7.82
CA GLU A 57 -6.07 -2.27 8.28
C GLU A 57 -7.17 -1.32 7.82
N LEU A 58 -6.93 -0.02 7.90
CA LEU A 58 -7.88 1.01 7.50
C LEU A 58 -8.06 1.07 5.97
N ASP A 59 -6.98 1.01 5.22
CA ASP A 59 -6.98 0.98 3.76
C ASP A 59 -5.93 -0.01 3.23
N PRO A 60 -6.33 -1.27 2.96
CA PRO A 60 -5.43 -2.30 2.46
C PRO A 60 -4.83 -2.01 1.08
N THR A 61 -5.35 -1.02 0.36
CA THR A 61 -4.88 -0.60 -0.97
C THR A 61 -4.01 0.65 -0.93
N TYR A 62 -3.63 1.10 0.26
CA TYR A 62 -2.77 2.27 0.41
C TYR A 62 -1.30 1.86 0.31
N ALA A 63 -0.77 1.88 -0.93
CA ALA A 63 0.59 1.45 -1.24
C ALA A 63 1.69 2.14 -0.41
N PRO A 64 1.62 3.44 -0.06
CA PRO A 64 2.60 4.06 0.82
C PRO A 64 2.74 3.40 2.19
N ALA A 65 1.63 2.95 2.79
CA ALA A 65 1.68 2.23 4.06
C ALA A 65 2.39 0.87 3.93
N LEU A 66 2.09 0.13 2.87
CA LEU A 66 2.72 -1.16 2.58
C LEU A 66 4.22 -1.02 2.31
N ASN A 67 4.62 -0.02 1.54
CA ASN A 67 6.04 0.26 1.27
C ASN A 67 6.79 0.65 2.56
N ASN A 68 6.21 1.50 3.38
CA ASN A 68 6.81 1.90 4.65
C ASN A 68 6.93 0.72 5.63
N LEU A 69 5.91 -0.15 5.69
CA LEU A 69 5.98 -1.39 6.45
C LEU A 69 7.13 -2.28 5.98
N ALA A 70 7.29 -2.44 4.67
CA ALA A 70 8.36 -3.25 4.11
C ALA A 70 9.74 -2.74 4.57
N VAL A 71 9.98 -1.44 4.46
CA VAL A 71 11.22 -0.80 4.91
C VAL A 71 11.44 -0.98 6.41
N ALA A 72 10.39 -0.83 7.22
CA ALA A 72 10.50 -0.98 8.67
C ALA A 72 10.76 -2.43 9.09
N TYR A 73 10.09 -3.40 8.47
CA TYR A 73 10.36 -4.81 8.69
C TYR A 73 11.79 -5.20 8.30
N GLU A 74 12.29 -4.66 7.20
CA GLU A 74 13.68 -4.80 6.78
C GLU A 74 14.63 -4.26 7.85
N HIS A 75 14.38 -3.05 8.34
CA HIS A 75 15.16 -2.43 9.41
C HIS A 75 15.19 -3.27 10.70
N GLU A 76 14.08 -3.90 11.05
CA GLU A 76 13.95 -4.77 12.23
C GLU A 76 14.39 -6.22 11.97
N GLY A 77 14.91 -6.53 10.79
CA GLY A 77 15.38 -7.87 10.42
C GLY A 77 14.26 -8.88 10.17
N GLN A 78 13.03 -8.44 10.03
CA GLN A 78 11.87 -9.29 9.73
C GLN A 78 11.72 -9.44 8.20
N LEU A 79 12.66 -10.16 7.60
CA LEU A 79 12.84 -10.18 6.14
C LEU A 79 11.69 -10.82 5.38
N ASP A 80 11.06 -11.86 5.92
CA ASP A 80 9.90 -12.49 5.29
C ASP A 80 8.69 -11.56 5.26
N LYS A 81 8.47 -10.81 6.34
CA LYS A 81 7.41 -9.79 6.39
C LYS A 81 7.70 -8.63 5.46
N ALA A 82 8.96 -8.21 5.37
CA ALA A 82 9.39 -7.16 4.44
C ALA A 82 9.10 -7.57 2.99
N ARG A 83 9.49 -8.77 2.59
CA ARG A 83 9.24 -9.33 1.26
C ARG A 83 7.77 -9.32 0.91
N LYS A 84 6.92 -9.85 1.78
CA LYS A 84 5.47 -9.89 1.59
C LYS A 84 4.86 -8.50 1.47
N ALA A 85 5.34 -7.54 2.26
CA ALA A 85 4.85 -6.16 2.20
C ALA A 85 5.23 -5.47 0.88
N TYR A 86 6.46 -5.66 0.38
CA TYR A 86 6.87 -5.18 -0.93
C TYR A 86 6.05 -5.79 -2.06
N GLU A 87 5.87 -7.11 -2.06
CA GLU A 87 5.08 -7.81 -3.06
C GLU A 87 3.64 -7.27 -3.09
N ARG A 88 3.02 -7.13 -1.93
CA ARG A 88 1.68 -6.57 -1.84
C ARG A 88 1.61 -5.10 -2.29
N ALA A 89 2.61 -4.30 -1.96
CA ALA A 89 2.67 -2.92 -2.43
C ALA A 89 2.71 -2.84 -3.96
N LEU A 90 3.44 -3.74 -4.62
CA LEU A 90 3.50 -3.82 -6.08
C LEU A 90 2.23 -4.43 -6.72
N GLU A 91 1.50 -5.29 -6.02
CA GLU A 91 0.17 -5.72 -6.46
C GLU A 91 -0.81 -4.56 -6.52
N VAL A 92 -0.73 -3.66 -5.54
CA VAL A 92 -1.62 -2.48 -5.42
C VAL A 92 -1.22 -1.38 -6.40
N ASP A 93 0.08 -1.14 -6.54
CA ASP A 93 0.64 -0.05 -7.36
C ASP A 93 1.84 -0.56 -8.18
N PRO A 94 1.58 -1.36 -9.23
CA PRO A 94 2.62 -2.11 -9.94
C PRO A 94 3.61 -1.22 -10.72
N LYS A 95 3.24 0.02 -11.03
CA LYS A 95 4.07 0.98 -11.78
C LYS A 95 4.82 1.97 -10.89
N ASN A 96 4.73 1.83 -9.59
CA ASN A 96 5.41 2.71 -8.65
C ASN A 96 6.92 2.42 -8.64
N LEU A 97 7.69 3.32 -9.23
CA LEU A 97 9.14 3.16 -9.37
C LEU A 97 9.86 3.11 -8.03
N GLN A 98 9.41 3.87 -7.05
CA GLN A 98 10.02 3.88 -5.72
C GLN A 98 9.89 2.51 -5.04
N ILE A 99 8.71 1.90 -5.11
CA ILE A 99 8.47 0.58 -4.54
C ILE A 99 9.29 -0.48 -5.29
N GLN A 100 9.31 -0.42 -6.64
CA GLN A 100 10.12 -1.32 -7.45
C GLN A 100 11.62 -1.23 -7.07
N GLN A 101 12.17 -0.03 -6.97
CA GLN A 101 13.56 0.19 -6.60
C GLN A 101 13.87 -0.31 -5.19
N ASN A 102 13.01 -0.02 -4.22
CA ASN A 102 13.16 -0.50 -2.85
C ASN A 102 13.15 -2.03 -2.79
N TYR A 103 12.23 -2.67 -3.51
CA TYR A 103 12.14 -4.13 -3.52
C TYR A 103 13.32 -4.78 -4.25
N GLU A 104 13.76 -4.23 -5.38
CA GLU A 104 14.96 -4.75 -6.08
C GLU A 104 16.20 -4.67 -5.19
N LEU A 105 16.42 -3.55 -4.53
CA LEU A 105 17.53 -3.37 -3.59
C LEU A 105 17.44 -4.36 -2.41
N PHE A 106 16.26 -4.51 -1.83
CA PHE A 106 16.00 -5.50 -0.78
C PHE A 106 16.39 -6.91 -1.23
N LYS A 107 15.95 -7.35 -2.42
CA LYS A 107 16.30 -8.67 -2.97
C LYS A 107 17.79 -8.81 -3.19
N GLU A 108 18.42 -7.81 -3.82
CA GLU A 108 19.85 -7.84 -4.09
C GLU A 108 20.69 -8.04 -2.82
N ILE A 109 20.36 -7.32 -1.76
CA ILE A 109 21.08 -7.42 -0.49
C ILE A 109 20.84 -8.78 0.18
N ASN A 110 19.59 -9.22 0.27
CA ASN A 110 19.24 -10.40 1.05
C ASN A 110 19.55 -11.71 0.32
N ASP A 111 19.39 -11.77 -1.00
CA ASP A 111 19.72 -12.96 -1.77
C ASP A 111 21.25 -13.16 -1.85
N ARG A 112 22.01 -12.08 -1.88
CA ARG A 112 23.49 -12.15 -1.79
C ARG A 112 23.97 -12.69 -0.44
N THR A 113 23.40 -12.18 0.65
CA THR A 113 23.74 -12.62 2.00
C THR A 113 23.41 -14.11 2.22
N ALA A 114 22.28 -14.59 1.68
CA ALA A 114 21.93 -16.00 1.73
C ALA A 114 22.93 -16.88 0.97
N ALA A 115 23.37 -16.47 -0.20
CA ALA A 115 24.36 -17.19 -1.01
C ALA A 115 25.76 -17.27 -0.36
N GLU A 116 26.14 -16.25 0.43
CA GLU A 116 27.41 -16.22 1.17
C GLU A 116 27.42 -17.12 2.42
N GLN A 117 26.26 -17.58 2.88
CA GLN A 117 26.12 -18.44 4.06
C GLN A 117 26.07 -19.94 3.73
N GLU A 118 25.99 -20.31 2.45
CA GLU A 118 26.04 -21.69 1.95
C GLU A 118 27.49 -22.10 1.65
#